data_fa23076459077c56a75d1ee4b5a79950
#
_entry.id   fa23076459077c56a75d1ee4b5a79950
#
_cell.length_a   1.000
_cell.length_b   1.000
_cell.length_c   1.000
_cell.angle_alpha   90.00
_cell.angle_beta   90.00
_cell.angle_gamma   90.00
#
_symmetry.space_group_name_H-M   'P 1'
#
loop_
_entity.id
_entity.type
_entity.pdbx_description
1 polymer ?
#
loop_
_entity_poly.entity_id
_entity_poly.type
_entity_poly.pdbx_seq_one_letter_code
_entity_poly.pdbx_strand_id
1 'polypeptide(L)'
;YEISCSLVGSEMCIRDRGQLGQGDYNVRSVPTKVKLTYEAVNVWCGNKATIVQTSDGKVYVFGDNSNYLLGMKTRSDIVNTPTENEYLSGTTIDKIELQNDFAIALIGSQVWGWGINSVGRLSTCGSTVKYPEVLSDKLVSISDIAAGDSHCVAITDNGDLYGWGSNSVKQLGGDTSSRVVDIPELINITDSKDNPISLVDIAADGSHTIAVANDGTVYAWGDNSYGQLGDNSSRLRTPSKVYGNSSYVYSSQKFSAVITEAGDISLSGSNSCGQLGDGSTKTRNTFARITNTNVTSASLGGEFAGYISYDSRLYCWGDNTYGQCGNGKGGLKSQPETVIRDGLCKQLVQATSISLDKTDITLKPNATAKLTATVAPDNASNKDVTWSSSDTSVATVTNTGSVKAVKNGSAVITAKTDNGLTAQCTVTVTTPISSFSVKPAKTKTMDIDGTFTITAKIYPANCNDKTLLYSSSNEDVAVVDENGTVTAVSAGTAKITVTAKSNPAKTRTITVKVRPAKPVITYRKATTDGIVLEWDLSDYADGYQVYRRNSAKGKGKSLTDIVSDDPDDLTFTDSTAVKGKVYYYYVKSYVTIDGKKLYSKASKIYKIKAK
;
A
#
# COMPACT_ATOMS: atom_id res chain seq x y z
N TYR A 1 28.88 0.54 10.18
CA TYR A 1 28.58 0.99 11.56
C TYR A 1 29.71 0.57 12.49
N GLU A 2 30.84 1.28 12.45
CA GLU A 2 31.88 1.20 13.48
C GLU A 2 31.64 2.28 14.55
N ILE A 3 30.39 2.46 14.98
CA ILE A 3 30.13 3.33 16.11
C ILE A 3 30.52 2.54 17.35
N SER A 4 31.60 2.98 17.90
CA SER A 4 32.20 2.40 19.05
C SER A 4 31.22 2.33 20.23
N CYS A 5 31.06 1.14 20.79
CA CYS A 5 30.48 0.95 22.12
C CYS A 5 31.14 1.82 23.21
N SER A 6 32.10 2.67 22.85
CA SER A 6 32.71 3.63 23.77
C SER A 6 31.80 4.78 24.19
N LEU A 7 30.73 5.04 23.42
CA LEU A 7 29.75 6.10 23.71
C LEU A 7 28.58 5.65 24.56
N VAL A 8 28.57 4.42 25.03
CA VAL A 8 27.42 3.86 25.67
C VAL A 8 27.75 3.31 27.04
N GLY A 9 26.95 3.69 27.97
CA GLY A 9 27.03 3.28 29.36
C GLY A 9 26.97 4.48 30.31
N SER A 10 25.80 4.69 30.87
CA SER A 10 25.44 5.88 31.63
C SER A 10 25.81 5.83 33.10
N GLU A 11 26.61 4.91 33.56
CA GLU A 11 26.94 4.90 34.96
C GLU A 11 28.43 5.11 35.22
N MET A 12 28.64 5.82 36.29
CA MET A 12 29.86 6.29 36.95
C MET A 12 30.77 5.15 37.36
N CYS A 13 30.76 4.04 36.73
CA CYS A 13 31.55 2.89 37.16
C CYS A 13 32.29 2.23 36.03
N ILE A 14 33.60 2.22 36.18
CA ILE A 14 34.44 1.07 35.90
C ILE A 14 33.74 0.10 34.93
N ARG A 15 34.20 0.02 33.72
CA ARG A 15 33.69 -0.91 32.71
C ARG A 15 34.06 -2.36 33.05
N ASP A 16 33.71 -2.76 34.27
CA ASP A 16 34.02 -4.03 34.92
C ASP A 16 33.08 -5.17 34.59
N ARG A 17 32.07 -4.89 33.71
CA ARG A 17 31.02 -5.83 33.30
C ARG A 17 31.22 -6.43 31.92
N GLY A 18 32.34 -6.13 31.25
CA GLY A 18 32.61 -6.64 29.90
C GLY A 18 31.78 -6.04 28.78
N GLN A 19 31.03 -4.94 29.02
CA GLN A 19 30.12 -4.29 28.08
C GLN A 19 30.80 -3.71 26.85
N LEU A 20 32.14 -3.72 26.75
CA LEU A 20 32.88 -3.37 25.54
C LEU A 20 33.22 -4.58 24.64
N GLY A 21 32.99 -5.80 25.07
CA GLY A 21 33.22 -7.00 24.27
C GLY A 21 34.66 -7.27 23.84
N GLN A 22 35.66 -6.71 24.58
CA GLN A 22 37.08 -6.79 24.22
C GLN A 22 37.81 -8.01 24.82
N GLY A 23 37.12 -8.84 25.61
CA GLY A 23 37.70 -9.95 26.32
C GLY A 23 38.43 -9.56 27.60
N ASP A 24 38.40 -8.29 27.98
CA ASP A 24 38.97 -7.75 29.20
C ASP A 24 38.03 -6.75 29.88
N TYR A 25 38.45 -6.17 30.99
CA TYR A 25 37.70 -5.19 31.80
C TYR A 25 38.35 -3.81 31.79
N ASN A 26 39.27 -3.54 30.86
CA ASN A 26 40.01 -2.28 30.84
C ASN A 26 39.16 -1.13 30.27
N VAL A 27 39.30 0.03 30.85
CA VAL A 27 38.74 1.29 30.35
C VAL A 27 39.35 1.64 28.99
N ARG A 28 38.52 2.11 28.07
CA ARG A 28 38.94 2.61 26.75
C ARG A 28 38.57 4.07 26.61
N SER A 29 39.56 4.93 26.44
CA SER A 29 39.37 6.38 26.19
C SER A 29 39.34 6.73 24.70
N VAL A 30 39.56 5.75 23.85
CA VAL A 30 39.46 5.86 22.38
C VAL A 30 38.59 4.72 21.83
N PRO A 31 37.90 4.95 20.72
CA PRO A 31 37.14 3.92 20.05
C PRO A 31 38.01 2.69 19.75
N THR A 32 37.54 1.52 20.16
CA THR A 32 38.25 0.26 19.97
C THR A 32 37.33 -0.73 19.24
N LYS A 33 37.82 -1.31 18.15
CA LYS A 33 37.02 -2.21 17.31
C LYS A 33 36.68 -3.51 18.06
N VAL A 34 35.38 -3.85 18.11
CA VAL A 34 34.89 -5.13 18.57
C VAL A 34 35.13 -6.17 17.48
N LYS A 35 35.64 -7.35 17.85
CA LYS A 35 35.89 -8.46 16.92
C LYS A 35 34.59 -9.20 16.62
N LEU A 36 33.99 -8.93 15.46
CA LEU A 36 32.85 -9.65 14.91
C LEU A 36 33.24 -10.24 13.56
N THR A 37 32.62 -11.36 13.19
CA THR A 37 32.87 -12.04 11.92
C THR A 37 32.25 -11.28 10.75
N TYR A 38 31.08 -10.67 10.98
CA TYR A 38 30.32 -9.91 10.00
C TYR A 38 30.16 -8.46 10.45
N GLU A 39 29.82 -7.59 9.53
CA GLU A 39 29.59 -6.16 9.78
C GLU A 39 28.38 -5.98 10.70
N ALA A 40 28.49 -5.11 11.72
CA ALA A 40 27.39 -4.73 12.58
C ALA A 40 26.44 -3.81 11.79
N VAL A 41 25.14 -4.13 11.83
CA VAL A 41 24.08 -3.32 11.21
C VAL A 41 23.29 -2.52 12.25
N ASN A 42 23.11 -3.07 13.45
CA ASN A 42 22.47 -2.38 14.57
C ASN A 42 23.26 -2.61 15.86
N VAL A 43 23.24 -1.61 16.73
CA VAL A 43 23.85 -1.67 18.07
C VAL A 43 22.89 -1.02 19.07
N TRP A 44 22.55 -1.77 20.12
CA TRP A 44 21.76 -1.28 21.24
C TRP A 44 22.57 -1.42 22.51
N CYS A 45 22.54 -0.39 23.31
CA CYS A 45 23.41 -0.34 24.45
C CYS A 45 22.65 0.19 25.67
N GLY A 46 22.82 -0.47 26.79
CA GLY A 46 22.40 0.01 28.09
C GLY A 46 23.59 0.28 29.00
N ASN A 47 23.32 0.56 30.27
CA ASN A 47 24.36 0.86 31.26
C ASN A 47 25.38 -0.26 31.43
N LYS A 48 24.94 -1.51 31.32
CA LYS A 48 25.74 -2.68 31.68
C LYS A 48 25.93 -3.70 30.56
N ALA A 49 25.23 -3.52 29.43
CA ALA A 49 25.18 -4.51 28.37
C ALA A 49 25.13 -3.86 27.00
N THR A 50 25.56 -4.60 26.01
CA THR A 50 25.52 -4.25 24.60
C THR A 50 24.96 -5.42 23.80
N ILE A 51 24.07 -5.12 22.85
CA ILE A 51 23.52 -6.05 21.88
C ILE A 51 23.88 -5.52 20.49
N VAL A 52 24.37 -6.41 19.62
CA VAL A 52 24.78 -6.09 18.25
C VAL A 52 24.13 -7.04 17.29
N GLN A 53 23.45 -6.53 16.27
CA GLN A 53 22.98 -7.33 15.14
C GLN A 53 23.96 -7.18 13.97
N THR A 54 24.29 -8.27 13.33
CA THR A 54 25.22 -8.32 12.20
C THR A 54 24.49 -8.56 10.88
N SER A 55 25.15 -8.26 9.76
CA SER A 55 24.59 -8.30 8.42
C SER A 55 24.15 -9.70 7.95
N ASP A 56 24.59 -10.76 8.63
CA ASP A 56 24.12 -12.15 8.42
C ASP A 56 22.88 -12.51 9.26
N GLY A 57 22.30 -11.52 9.97
CA GLY A 57 21.11 -11.68 10.80
C GLY A 57 21.37 -12.26 12.20
N LYS A 58 22.63 -12.48 12.57
CA LYS A 58 22.97 -12.94 13.91
C LYS A 58 22.98 -11.79 14.90
N VAL A 59 22.71 -12.13 16.16
CA VAL A 59 22.71 -11.19 17.27
C VAL A 59 23.75 -11.61 18.29
N TYR A 60 24.67 -10.72 18.61
CA TYR A 60 25.72 -10.92 19.61
C TYR A 60 25.46 -10.02 20.81
N VAL A 61 25.71 -10.59 22.01
CA VAL A 61 25.48 -9.92 23.27
C VAL A 61 26.74 -9.98 24.14
N PHE A 62 26.99 -8.92 24.93
CA PHE A 62 28.09 -8.88 25.89
C PHE A 62 27.81 -7.83 26.97
N GLY A 63 28.35 -8.07 28.16
CA GLY A 63 28.13 -7.25 29.36
C GLY A 63 27.65 -8.08 30.56
N ASP A 64 26.91 -7.41 31.45
CA ASP A 64 26.33 -8.01 32.67
C ASP A 64 25.11 -8.89 32.31
N ASN A 65 25.11 -10.11 32.77
CA ASN A 65 24.00 -11.04 32.64
C ASN A 65 23.53 -11.59 34.00
N SER A 66 23.93 -10.98 35.11
CA SER A 66 23.56 -11.45 36.46
C SER A 66 22.06 -11.52 36.67
N ASN A 67 21.31 -10.62 35.99
CA ASN A 67 19.85 -10.53 36.03
C ASN A 67 19.18 -11.03 34.72
N TYR A 68 19.84 -11.89 33.94
CA TYR A 68 19.41 -12.38 32.63
C TYR A 68 19.26 -11.24 31.59
N LEU A 69 19.97 -10.12 31.79
CA LEU A 69 19.85 -8.92 30.93
C LEU A 69 20.22 -9.20 29.47
N LEU A 70 21.08 -10.16 29.21
CA LEU A 70 21.48 -10.55 27.86
C LEU A 70 20.49 -11.56 27.20
N GLY A 71 19.47 -12.03 27.90
CA GLY A 71 18.46 -12.96 27.38
C GLY A 71 19.02 -14.31 26.89
N MET A 72 20.10 -14.79 27.49
CA MET A 72 20.83 -15.99 27.08
C MET A 72 20.38 -17.24 27.84
N LYS A 73 20.46 -18.42 27.19
CA LYS A 73 20.19 -19.71 27.79
C LYS A 73 21.17 -20.07 28.93
N THR A 74 22.41 -19.74 28.72
CA THR A 74 23.48 -20.04 29.70
C THR A 74 23.59 -18.86 30.67
N ARG A 75 23.45 -19.17 31.96
CA ARG A 75 23.69 -18.19 33.01
C ARG A 75 25.20 -18.01 33.17
N SER A 76 25.73 -16.93 32.64
CA SER A 76 27.02 -16.37 33.00
C SER A 76 26.78 -15.02 33.61
N ASP A 77 27.35 -14.69 34.75
CA ASP A 77 27.11 -13.37 35.35
C ASP A 77 27.70 -12.24 34.51
N ILE A 78 28.78 -12.52 33.79
CA ILE A 78 29.41 -11.56 32.88
C ILE A 78 29.84 -12.23 31.58
N VAL A 79 29.58 -11.58 30.45
CA VAL A 79 30.00 -11.99 29.12
C VAL A 79 30.88 -10.89 28.55
N ASN A 80 32.20 -11.04 28.54
CA ASN A 80 33.14 -9.99 28.15
C ASN A 80 33.62 -10.09 26.69
N THR A 81 33.12 -11.08 25.93
CA THR A 81 33.34 -11.21 24.48
C THR A 81 32.01 -11.36 23.75
N PRO A 82 31.89 -10.89 22.50
CA PRO A 82 30.68 -11.08 21.72
C PRO A 82 30.27 -12.57 21.68
N THR A 83 29.11 -12.87 22.22
CA THR A 83 28.54 -14.23 22.27
C THR A 83 27.20 -14.22 21.57
N GLU A 84 26.97 -15.17 20.66
CA GLU A 84 25.72 -15.25 19.90
C GLU A 84 24.52 -15.53 20.82
N ASN A 85 23.46 -14.75 20.66
CA ASN A 85 22.17 -14.98 21.33
C ASN A 85 21.28 -15.81 20.42
N GLU A 86 21.00 -17.06 20.81
CA GLU A 86 20.24 -18.02 20.01
C GLU A 86 18.74 -17.70 19.89
N TYR A 87 18.18 -16.84 20.75
CA TYR A 87 16.76 -16.47 20.72
C TYR A 87 16.49 -15.26 19.82
N LEU A 88 17.45 -14.37 19.69
CA LEU A 88 17.33 -13.15 18.90
C LEU A 88 17.94 -13.29 17.49
N SER A 89 18.88 -14.24 17.31
CA SER A 89 19.49 -14.49 15.99
C SER A 89 18.46 -14.99 14.98
N GLY A 90 18.47 -14.38 13.78
CA GLY A 90 17.52 -14.69 12.71
C GLY A 90 16.19 -13.95 12.80
N THR A 91 16.00 -13.06 13.79
CA THR A 91 14.81 -12.22 13.91
C THR A 91 15.07 -10.83 13.30
N THR A 92 14.01 -10.18 12.81
CA THR A 92 14.07 -8.77 12.41
C THR A 92 13.77 -7.91 13.62
N ILE A 93 14.82 -7.31 14.19
CA ILE A 93 14.71 -6.46 15.37
C ILE A 93 14.64 -5.00 14.91
N ASP A 94 13.56 -4.31 15.27
CA ASP A 94 13.35 -2.91 14.94
C ASP A 94 14.01 -2.00 15.99
N LYS A 95 13.83 -2.32 17.28
CA LYS A 95 14.37 -1.54 18.41
C LYS A 95 14.59 -2.41 19.64
N ILE A 96 15.61 -2.11 20.43
CA ILE A 96 15.80 -2.67 21.79
C ILE A 96 16.04 -1.53 22.75
N GLU A 97 15.33 -1.56 23.88
CA GLU A 97 15.55 -0.71 25.03
C GLU A 97 16.19 -1.54 26.16
N LEU A 98 17.42 -1.19 26.49
CA LEU A 98 18.23 -1.90 27.52
C LEU A 98 18.31 -1.05 28.78
N GLN A 99 17.67 -1.52 29.84
CA GLN A 99 17.74 -0.91 31.16
C GLN A 99 18.77 -1.62 32.08
N ASN A 100 18.82 -1.28 33.35
CA ASN A 100 19.81 -1.80 34.28
C ASN A 100 19.73 -3.31 34.55
N ASP A 101 18.53 -3.88 34.46
CA ASP A 101 18.24 -5.27 34.86
C ASP A 101 17.10 -5.91 34.06
N PHE A 102 16.61 -5.24 33.01
CA PHE A 102 15.64 -5.78 32.06
C PHE A 102 15.81 -5.12 30.69
N ALA A 103 15.23 -5.75 29.68
CA ALA A 103 15.16 -5.23 28.34
C ALA A 103 13.78 -5.47 27.74
N ILE A 104 13.38 -4.58 26.84
CA ILE A 104 12.27 -4.81 25.90
C ILE A 104 12.75 -4.63 24.48
N ALA A 105 12.12 -5.35 23.54
CA ALA A 105 12.44 -5.27 22.12
C ALA A 105 11.18 -5.21 21.28
N LEU A 106 11.24 -4.45 20.19
CA LEU A 106 10.26 -4.46 19.13
C LEU A 106 10.74 -5.41 18.03
N ILE A 107 10.01 -6.51 17.81
CA ILE A 107 10.32 -7.54 16.82
C ILE A 107 9.06 -7.83 16.02
N GLY A 108 9.04 -7.41 14.75
CA GLY A 108 7.91 -7.66 13.87
C GLY A 108 6.58 -7.09 14.37
N SER A 109 6.57 -5.87 14.91
CA SER A 109 5.41 -5.17 15.50
C SER A 109 4.87 -5.79 16.80
N GLN A 110 5.62 -6.69 17.43
CA GLN A 110 5.34 -7.27 18.75
C GLN A 110 6.37 -6.82 19.77
N VAL A 111 5.93 -6.63 21.02
CA VAL A 111 6.84 -6.28 22.13
C VAL A 111 7.27 -7.53 22.86
N TRP A 112 8.56 -7.75 22.88
CA TRP A 112 9.24 -8.82 23.60
C TRP A 112 9.93 -8.26 24.83
N GLY A 113 10.18 -9.08 25.84
CA GLY A 113 10.90 -8.65 27.02
C GLY A 113 11.59 -9.77 27.78
N TRP A 114 12.63 -9.39 28.54
CA TRP A 114 13.39 -10.30 29.40
C TRP A 114 14.12 -9.56 30.53
N GLY A 115 14.59 -10.30 31.52
CA GLY A 115 15.27 -9.74 32.70
C GLY A 115 14.40 -9.79 33.95
N ILE A 116 14.64 -8.87 34.89
CA ILE A 116 13.90 -8.76 36.15
C ILE A 116 12.56 -8.08 35.96
N ASN A 117 11.49 -8.72 36.42
CA ASN A 117 10.11 -8.19 36.37
C ASN A 117 9.69 -7.61 37.72
N SER A 118 10.37 -6.56 38.20
CA SER A 118 9.88 -5.82 39.36
C SER A 118 8.81 -4.82 38.91
N VAL A 119 7.77 -4.62 39.71
CA VAL A 119 6.66 -3.66 39.46
C VAL A 119 5.92 -3.85 38.12
N GLY A 120 5.85 -5.09 37.63
CA GLY A 120 5.05 -5.42 36.45
C GLY A 120 5.61 -4.95 35.09
N ARG A 121 6.85 -4.47 35.01
CA ARG A 121 7.43 -3.89 33.78
C ARG A 121 7.65 -4.86 32.62
N LEU A 122 7.57 -6.18 32.88
CA LEU A 122 7.59 -7.22 31.83
C LEU A 122 6.22 -7.89 31.63
N SER A 123 5.17 -7.35 32.24
CA SER A 123 3.78 -7.79 32.03
C SER A 123 3.54 -9.30 32.19
N THR A 124 4.32 -9.98 33.04
CA THR A 124 4.21 -11.41 33.31
C THR A 124 3.99 -11.68 34.79
N CYS A 125 3.48 -12.89 35.15
CA CYS A 125 3.22 -13.27 36.53
C CYS A 125 4.49 -13.60 37.35
N GLY A 126 5.66 -13.67 36.70
CA GLY A 126 6.93 -14.04 37.35
C GLY A 126 7.77 -12.82 37.74
N SER A 127 8.66 -12.98 38.70
CA SER A 127 9.64 -11.95 39.09
C SER A 127 10.81 -11.84 38.12
N THR A 128 10.97 -12.76 37.19
CA THR A 128 12.10 -12.84 36.27
C THR A 128 11.67 -13.55 34.98
N VAL A 129 11.98 -12.94 33.85
CA VAL A 129 11.84 -13.48 32.49
C VAL A 129 13.25 -13.78 31.98
N LYS A 130 13.58 -15.06 31.84
CA LYS A 130 14.99 -15.47 31.59
C LYS A 130 15.41 -15.31 30.14
N TYR A 131 14.46 -15.40 29.22
CA TYR A 131 14.67 -15.40 27.77
C TYR A 131 13.73 -14.40 27.12
N PRO A 132 14.07 -13.85 25.93
CA PRO A 132 13.14 -13.04 25.16
C PRO A 132 11.83 -13.77 24.90
N GLU A 133 10.71 -13.22 25.34
CA GLU A 133 9.36 -13.72 25.10
C GLU A 133 8.37 -12.58 24.89
N VAL A 134 7.28 -12.85 24.18
CA VAL A 134 6.22 -11.84 23.89
C VAL A 134 5.55 -11.43 25.19
N LEU A 135 5.46 -10.13 25.45
CA LEU A 135 4.95 -9.61 26.72
C LEU A 135 3.43 -9.65 26.83
N SER A 136 2.71 -9.39 25.76
CA SER A 136 1.24 -9.33 25.80
C SER A 136 0.61 -9.39 24.41
N ASP A 137 -0.47 -10.16 24.27
CA ASP A 137 -1.29 -10.20 23.05
C ASP A 137 -2.08 -8.90 22.80
N LYS A 138 -2.12 -7.98 23.77
CA LYS A 138 -2.74 -6.65 23.63
C LYS A 138 -1.86 -5.67 22.85
N LEU A 139 -0.54 -5.90 22.80
CA LEU A 139 0.42 -5.05 22.12
C LEU A 139 0.57 -5.52 20.67
N VAL A 140 -0.35 -5.05 19.83
CA VAL A 140 -0.40 -5.34 18.40
C VAL A 140 -0.19 -4.08 17.57
N SER A 141 0.41 -4.23 16.39
CA SER A 141 0.73 -3.10 15.48
C SER A 141 1.54 -2.00 16.18
N ILE A 142 2.51 -2.39 16.97
CA ILE A 142 3.40 -1.46 17.67
C ILE A 142 4.42 -0.91 16.67
N SER A 143 4.56 0.40 16.62
CA SER A 143 5.51 1.13 15.79
C SER A 143 6.74 1.61 16.54
N ASP A 144 6.63 1.87 17.85
CA ASP A 144 7.77 2.29 18.68
C ASP A 144 7.59 1.89 20.15
N ILE A 145 8.71 1.74 20.87
CA ILE A 145 8.76 1.37 22.29
C ILE A 145 9.75 2.25 23.03
N ALA A 146 9.52 2.49 24.31
CA ALA A 146 10.50 3.09 25.21
C ALA A 146 10.38 2.52 26.63
N ALA A 147 11.50 2.49 27.35
CA ALA A 147 11.56 1.98 28.71
C ALA A 147 12.34 2.92 29.64
N GLY A 148 11.75 3.24 30.78
CA GLY A 148 12.45 3.85 31.91
C GLY A 148 12.92 2.81 32.91
N ASP A 149 13.44 3.24 34.08
CA ASP A 149 13.95 2.32 35.11
C ASP A 149 12.90 1.31 35.59
N SER A 150 11.62 1.69 35.57
CA SER A 150 10.55 0.87 36.18
C SER A 150 9.23 0.92 35.45
N HIS A 151 9.17 1.52 34.26
CA HIS A 151 7.99 1.58 33.41
C HIS A 151 8.35 1.37 31.95
N CYS A 152 7.36 0.94 31.17
CA CYS A 152 7.48 0.79 29.73
C CYS A 152 6.30 1.46 29.05
N VAL A 153 6.52 1.95 27.87
CA VAL A 153 5.52 2.54 26.98
C VAL A 153 5.71 2.06 25.54
N ALA A 154 4.63 2.01 24.80
CA ALA A 154 4.62 1.63 23.39
C ALA A 154 3.60 2.46 22.63
N ILE A 155 3.89 2.83 21.40
CA ILE A 155 2.94 3.48 20.50
C ILE A 155 2.60 2.56 19.34
N THR A 156 1.34 2.59 18.91
CA THR A 156 0.85 1.83 17.77
C THR A 156 1.07 2.59 16.46
N ASP A 157 0.87 1.92 15.32
CA ASP A 157 0.85 2.55 13.99
C ASP A 157 -0.18 3.68 13.84
N ASN A 158 -1.21 3.69 14.71
CA ASN A 158 -2.23 4.75 14.76
C ASN A 158 -1.85 5.91 15.69
N GLY A 159 -0.76 5.75 16.44
CA GLY A 159 -0.29 6.74 17.42
C GLY A 159 -0.95 6.63 18.79
N ASP A 160 -1.61 5.51 19.10
CA ASP A 160 -2.17 5.22 20.43
C ASP A 160 -1.05 4.82 21.39
N LEU A 161 -1.11 5.29 22.64
CA LEU A 161 -0.13 5.00 23.67
C LEU A 161 -0.60 3.86 24.58
N TYR A 162 0.26 2.86 24.75
CA TYR A 162 0.15 1.86 25.80
C TYR A 162 1.21 2.10 26.88
N GLY A 163 0.86 1.86 28.15
CA GLY A 163 1.79 2.01 29.26
C GLY A 163 1.61 0.92 30.31
N TRP A 164 2.73 0.47 30.92
CA TRP A 164 2.72 -0.51 32.01
C TRP A 164 3.96 -0.36 32.90
N GLY A 165 3.95 -1.03 34.06
CA GLY A 165 4.97 -0.89 35.09
C GLY A 165 4.62 0.12 36.15
N SER A 166 5.62 0.78 36.74
CA SER A 166 5.44 1.80 37.78
C SER A 166 4.80 3.08 37.26
N ASN A 167 3.87 3.62 38.03
CA ASN A 167 3.23 4.92 37.82
C ASN A 167 3.27 5.80 39.08
N SER A 168 4.26 5.59 39.93
CA SER A 168 4.35 6.26 41.25
C SER A 168 4.50 7.77 41.17
N VAL A 169 5.08 8.28 40.10
CA VAL A 169 5.25 9.71 39.79
C VAL A 169 4.52 10.14 38.51
N LYS A 170 3.52 9.33 38.07
CA LYS A 170 2.71 9.57 36.87
C LYS A 170 3.50 9.46 35.56
N GLN A 171 4.55 8.62 35.55
CA GLN A 171 5.39 8.41 34.38
C GLN A 171 4.73 7.65 33.23
N LEU A 172 3.57 7.01 33.42
CA LEU A 172 2.75 6.43 32.36
C LEU A 172 1.87 7.47 31.65
N GLY A 173 1.58 8.60 32.30
CA GLY A 173 0.62 9.59 31.80
C GLY A 173 -0.83 9.19 32.07
N GLY A 174 -1.79 9.95 31.51
CA GLY A 174 -3.23 9.70 31.63
C GLY A 174 -3.78 9.80 33.05
N ASP A 175 -5.04 9.39 33.19
CA ASP A 175 -5.82 9.49 34.45
C ASP A 175 -5.71 8.23 35.35
N THR A 176 -4.83 7.29 35.00
CA THR A 176 -4.69 6.09 35.83
C THR A 176 -4.26 6.42 37.25
N SER A 177 -5.07 6.01 38.22
CA SER A 177 -4.84 6.24 39.65
C SER A 177 -3.90 5.18 40.26
N SER A 178 -3.69 4.07 39.57
CA SER A 178 -2.86 2.96 40.02
C SER A 178 -1.40 3.39 40.08
N ARG A 179 -0.70 3.01 41.14
CA ARG A 179 0.75 3.21 41.27
C ARG A 179 1.58 2.20 40.48
N VAL A 180 0.98 1.08 40.16
CA VAL A 180 1.57 0.01 39.34
C VAL A 180 0.50 -0.49 38.38
N VAL A 181 0.88 -0.69 37.13
CA VAL A 181 0.07 -1.23 36.05
C VAL A 181 0.77 -2.47 35.52
N ASP A 182 0.31 -3.64 35.96
CA ASP A 182 0.98 -4.92 35.69
C ASP A 182 0.77 -5.46 34.26
N ILE A 183 -0.24 -4.96 33.56
CA ILE A 183 -0.61 -5.38 32.21
C ILE A 183 -0.70 -4.13 31.34
N PRO A 184 -0.21 -4.13 30.09
CA PRO A 184 -0.32 -2.98 29.20
C PRO A 184 -1.74 -2.43 29.11
N GLU A 185 -1.91 -1.15 29.42
CA GLU A 185 -3.17 -0.41 29.34
C GLU A 185 -3.07 0.71 28.34
N LEU A 186 -4.15 0.94 27.60
CA LEU A 186 -4.28 2.09 26.71
C LEU A 186 -4.34 3.38 27.55
N ILE A 187 -3.44 4.31 27.26
CA ILE A 187 -3.32 5.59 27.94
C ILE A 187 -3.87 6.69 27.03
N ASN A 188 -4.99 7.26 27.42
CA ASN A 188 -5.56 8.37 26.68
C ASN A 188 -4.80 9.67 26.97
N ILE A 189 -4.19 10.25 25.95
CA ILE A 189 -3.59 11.56 26.00
C ILE A 189 -4.45 12.51 25.17
N THR A 190 -4.84 13.65 25.76
CA THR A 190 -5.67 14.65 25.08
C THR A 190 -4.99 16.02 25.11
N ASP A 191 -5.35 16.84 24.13
CA ASP A 191 -4.97 18.27 24.12
C ASP A 191 -5.83 19.07 25.12
N SER A 192 -5.61 20.38 25.20
CA SER A 192 -6.36 21.29 26.07
C SER A 192 -7.85 21.43 25.70
N LYS A 193 -8.31 20.78 24.65
CA LYS A 193 -9.71 20.75 24.16
C LYS A 193 -10.31 19.37 24.22
N ASP A 194 -9.67 18.43 24.93
CA ASP A 194 -10.03 17.01 25.05
C ASP A 194 -9.98 16.22 23.73
N ASN A 195 -9.28 16.70 22.69
CA ASN A 195 -9.08 15.91 21.48
C ASN A 195 -7.95 14.89 21.70
N PRO A 196 -8.10 13.64 21.22
CA PRO A 196 -7.05 12.63 21.29
C PRO A 196 -5.79 13.08 20.54
N ILE A 197 -4.61 12.81 21.13
CA ILE A 197 -3.32 13.10 20.54
C ILE A 197 -2.74 11.79 19.97
N SER A 198 -2.38 11.79 18.69
CA SER A 198 -1.67 10.71 18.02
C SER A 198 -0.16 10.96 18.11
N LEU A 199 0.59 9.99 18.65
CA LEU A 199 2.03 10.06 18.84
C LEU A 199 2.78 9.39 17.69
N VAL A 200 3.99 9.88 17.39
CA VAL A 200 4.85 9.37 16.29
C VAL A 200 6.24 8.98 16.76
N ASP A 201 6.69 9.47 17.92
CA ASP A 201 8.00 9.14 18.51
C ASP A 201 7.91 9.23 20.03
N ILE A 202 8.63 8.35 20.74
CA ILE A 202 8.57 8.28 22.19
C ILE A 202 9.92 7.88 22.79
N ALA A 203 10.27 8.53 23.91
CA ALA A 203 11.43 8.16 24.70
C ALA A 203 11.08 8.16 26.19
N ALA A 204 11.68 7.23 26.92
CA ALA A 204 11.56 7.13 28.37
C ALA A 204 12.89 6.70 28.97
N ASP A 205 13.25 7.28 30.10
CA ASP A 205 14.36 6.84 30.95
C ASP A 205 14.13 7.37 32.38
N GLY A 206 14.76 6.77 33.37
CA GLY A 206 14.48 7.09 34.76
C GLY A 206 13.00 6.91 35.10
N SER A 207 12.33 8.00 35.45
CA SER A 207 10.92 8.03 35.82
C SER A 207 10.13 9.10 35.08
N HIS A 208 10.52 9.44 33.84
CA HIS A 208 9.77 10.35 32.99
C HIS A 208 9.66 9.82 31.57
N THR A 209 8.71 10.37 30.83
CA THR A 209 8.42 10.03 29.44
C THR A 209 8.27 11.33 28.64
N ILE A 210 8.74 11.31 27.41
CA ILE A 210 8.62 12.40 26.46
C ILE A 210 8.22 11.83 25.10
N ALA A 211 7.32 12.51 24.37
CA ALA A 211 6.80 12.02 23.10
C ALA A 211 6.55 13.16 22.11
N VAL A 212 6.59 12.84 20.82
CA VAL A 212 6.24 13.75 19.73
C VAL A 212 4.88 13.34 19.17
N ALA A 213 3.98 14.30 19.03
CA ALA A 213 2.73 14.14 18.32
C ALA A 213 2.92 14.31 16.80
N ASN A 214 1.97 13.84 16.02
CA ASN A 214 1.97 13.91 14.55
C ASN A 214 2.04 15.35 13.97
N ASP A 215 1.73 16.38 14.78
CA ASP A 215 1.86 17.80 14.43
C ASP A 215 3.21 18.42 14.84
N GLY A 216 4.15 17.60 15.32
CA GLY A 216 5.46 18.04 15.82
C GLY A 216 5.44 18.65 17.22
N THR A 217 4.30 18.61 17.92
CA THR A 217 4.21 19.06 19.32
C THR A 217 4.83 18.02 20.24
N VAL A 218 5.68 18.46 21.17
CA VAL A 218 6.29 17.60 22.19
C VAL A 218 5.50 17.68 23.48
N TYR A 219 5.18 16.50 24.00
CA TYR A 219 4.55 16.30 25.31
C TYR A 219 5.52 15.59 26.25
N ALA A 220 5.53 15.96 27.52
CA ALA A 220 6.34 15.31 28.53
C ALA A 220 5.57 15.16 29.86
N TRP A 221 5.89 14.09 30.61
CA TRP A 221 5.23 13.79 31.89
C TRP A 221 6.12 12.91 32.78
N GLY A 222 5.71 12.77 34.04
CA GLY A 222 6.45 12.01 35.05
C GLY A 222 7.27 12.88 35.98
N ASP A 223 8.49 12.40 36.35
CA ASP A 223 9.40 13.11 37.21
C ASP A 223 10.03 14.34 36.55
N ASN A 224 10.09 15.43 37.30
CA ASN A 224 10.73 16.70 36.86
C ASN A 224 11.66 17.30 37.93
N SER A 225 12.23 16.47 38.77
CA SER A 225 13.06 16.90 39.90
C SER A 225 14.30 17.67 39.44
N TYR A 226 14.77 17.46 38.22
CA TYR A 226 15.92 18.10 37.59
C TYR A 226 15.54 19.06 36.45
N GLY A 227 14.24 19.27 36.19
CA GLY A 227 13.81 20.09 35.06
C GLY A 227 13.82 19.33 33.71
N GLN A 228 13.88 17.99 33.73
CA GLN A 228 14.00 17.16 32.55
C GLN A 228 12.80 17.22 31.62
N LEU A 229 11.64 17.68 32.08
CA LEU A 229 10.46 17.88 31.24
C LEU A 229 10.50 19.18 30.43
N GLY A 230 11.34 20.15 30.82
CA GLY A 230 11.52 21.38 30.04
C GLY A 230 10.36 22.37 30.06
N ASP A 231 9.46 22.28 31.00
CA ASP A 231 8.19 23.03 31.09
C ASP A 231 8.24 24.25 32.01
N ASN A 232 9.41 24.59 32.52
CA ASN A 232 9.64 25.65 33.52
C ASN A 232 8.94 25.40 34.86
N SER A 233 8.50 24.19 35.15
CA SER A 233 7.94 23.79 36.45
C SER A 233 8.89 22.88 37.23
N SER A 234 8.54 22.60 38.49
CA SER A 234 9.30 21.66 39.33
C SER A 234 8.64 20.26 39.36
N ARG A 235 7.43 20.09 38.84
CA ARG A 235 6.70 18.80 38.82
C ARG A 235 5.62 18.83 37.77
N LEU A 236 5.71 17.93 36.81
CA LEU A 236 4.63 17.61 35.92
C LEU A 236 4.19 16.17 36.15
N ARG A 237 2.87 15.93 36.22
CA ARG A 237 2.33 14.61 36.49
C ARG A 237 1.42 14.10 35.37
N THR A 238 0.95 14.98 34.49
CA THR A 238 0.13 14.66 33.34
C THR A 238 0.80 15.13 32.06
N PRO A 239 0.56 14.50 30.94
CA PRO A 239 1.11 14.93 29.65
C PRO A 239 0.82 16.39 29.38
N SER A 240 1.86 17.16 29.13
CA SER A 240 1.74 18.61 28.86
C SER A 240 2.66 18.99 27.71
N LYS A 241 2.21 19.94 26.89
CA LYS A 241 3.00 20.52 25.82
C LYS A 241 4.21 21.26 26.38
N VAL A 242 5.41 20.87 25.93
CA VAL A 242 6.68 21.44 26.41
C VAL A 242 7.51 22.08 25.31
N TYR A 243 7.34 21.65 24.05
CA TYR A 243 8.08 22.13 22.89
C TYR A 243 7.24 22.01 21.61
N GLY A 244 7.72 22.48 20.48
CA GLY A 244 7.05 22.37 19.19
C GLY A 244 8.02 22.20 18.02
N ASN A 245 7.49 21.78 16.87
CA ASN A 245 8.24 21.55 15.62
C ASN A 245 9.39 20.54 15.77
N SER A 246 9.18 19.47 16.52
CA SER A 246 10.16 18.41 16.73
C SER A 246 9.83 17.18 15.92
N SER A 247 10.88 16.48 15.47
CA SER A 247 10.78 15.20 14.78
C SER A 247 11.15 14.04 15.68
N TYR A 248 12.07 14.25 16.64
CA TYR A 248 12.57 13.19 17.51
C TYR A 248 12.76 13.69 18.93
N VAL A 249 12.57 12.77 19.88
CA VAL A 249 12.83 12.98 21.31
C VAL A 249 13.78 11.93 21.85
N TYR A 250 14.55 12.32 22.85
CA TYR A 250 15.48 11.44 23.56
C TYR A 250 15.39 11.73 25.05
N SER A 251 15.54 10.71 25.86
CA SER A 251 15.56 10.84 27.31
C SER A 251 16.77 10.16 27.91
N SER A 252 17.18 10.66 29.05
CA SER A 252 18.12 10.08 30.00
C SER A 252 17.53 10.22 31.38
N GLN A 253 18.04 9.56 32.37
CA GLN A 253 17.51 9.55 33.74
C GLN A 253 17.16 10.96 34.29
N LYS A 254 17.94 12.00 33.93
CA LYS A 254 17.84 13.34 34.52
C LYS A 254 17.75 14.46 33.51
N PHE A 255 17.76 14.19 32.21
CA PHE A 255 17.67 15.22 31.18
C PHE A 255 17.07 14.65 29.90
N SER A 256 16.56 15.53 29.05
CA SER A 256 15.94 15.19 27.79
C SER A 256 16.46 16.04 26.65
N ALA A 257 16.33 15.55 25.44
CA ALA A 257 16.63 16.27 24.22
C ALA A 257 15.47 16.20 23.22
N VAL A 258 15.32 17.23 22.43
CA VAL A 258 14.41 17.31 21.29
C VAL A 258 15.20 17.72 20.05
N ILE A 259 14.89 17.10 18.90
CA ILE A 259 15.47 17.45 17.61
C ILE A 259 14.35 17.94 16.69
N THR A 260 14.54 19.12 16.11
CA THR A 260 13.59 19.68 15.13
C THR A 260 13.83 19.12 13.73
N GLU A 261 12.86 19.28 12.82
CA GLU A 261 13.03 18.95 11.39
C GLU A 261 14.24 19.63 10.74
N ALA A 262 14.63 20.81 11.24
CA ALA A 262 15.81 21.52 10.76
C ALA A 262 17.14 20.94 11.29
N GLY A 263 17.10 19.89 12.11
CA GLY A 263 18.28 19.29 12.72
C GLY A 263 18.86 20.10 13.91
N ASP A 264 18.06 20.97 14.52
CA ASP A 264 18.44 21.66 15.73
C ASP A 264 18.17 20.81 16.96
N ILE A 265 19.15 20.65 17.84
CA ILE A 265 18.99 19.96 19.11
C ILE A 265 18.87 20.93 20.28
N SER A 266 17.88 20.71 21.14
CA SER A 266 17.65 21.44 22.38
C SER A 266 17.57 20.50 23.56
N LEU A 267 18.16 20.86 24.70
CA LEU A 267 18.19 20.00 25.88
C LEU A 267 17.64 20.72 27.11
N SER A 268 17.09 19.93 28.05
CA SER A 268 16.61 20.40 29.34
C SER A 268 16.90 19.36 30.44
N GLY A 269 17.11 19.77 31.66
CA GLY A 269 17.34 18.90 32.81
C GLY A 269 18.63 19.17 33.54
N SER A 270 19.18 18.16 34.19
CA SER A 270 20.47 18.20 34.93
C SER A 270 21.63 18.59 34.03
N ASN A 271 22.54 19.39 34.56
CA ASN A 271 23.75 19.85 33.85
C ASN A 271 25.00 19.83 34.73
N SER A 272 24.99 19.11 35.84
CA SER A 272 26.14 19.09 36.78
C SER A 272 27.46 18.69 36.14
N CYS A 273 27.39 17.86 35.09
CA CYS A 273 28.54 17.37 34.33
C CYS A 273 28.69 18.04 32.95
N GLY A 274 27.93 19.12 32.66
CA GLY A 274 27.92 19.75 31.35
C GLY A 274 27.14 19.02 30.28
N GLN A 275 26.27 18.06 30.64
CA GLN A 275 25.54 17.16 29.73
C GLN A 275 24.53 17.90 28.86
N LEU A 276 24.16 19.14 29.13
CA LEU A 276 23.33 19.94 28.24
C LEU A 276 24.12 20.60 27.10
N GLY A 277 25.45 20.56 27.11
CA GLY A 277 26.29 21.01 26.00
C GLY A 277 26.30 22.51 25.71
N ASP A 278 25.81 23.33 26.62
CA ASP A 278 25.65 24.80 26.47
C ASP A 278 26.84 25.65 26.97
N GLY A 279 27.94 24.99 27.30
CA GLY A 279 29.14 25.65 27.86
C GLY A 279 29.07 25.89 29.36
N SER A 280 27.98 25.51 30.02
CA SER A 280 27.78 25.67 31.46
C SER A 280 27.64 24.33 32.19
N THR A 281 27.54 24.39 33.52
CA THR A 281 27.15 23.23 34.36
C THR A 281 25.88 23.52 35.16
N LYS A 282 25.04 24.47 34.67
CA LYS A 282 23.82 24.88 35.34
C LYS A 282 22.64 24.08 34.83
N THR A 283 21.90 23.41 35.72
CA THR A 283 20.64 22.77 35.44
C THR A 283 19.63 23.73 34.79
N ARG A 284 18.89 23.27 33.80
CA ARG A 284 17.84 24.02 33.11
C ARG A 284 16.51 23.28 33.21
N ASN A 285 15.46 24.03 33.43
CA ASN A 285 14.09 23.53 33.43
C ASN A 285 13.28 23.92 32.17
N THR A 286 13.98 24.39 31.14
CA THR A 286 13.44 24.72 29.82
C THR A 286 14.39 24.24 28.76
N PHE A 287 13.86 23.78 27.63
CA PHE A 287 14.66 23.40 26.48
C PHE A 287 15.46 24.58 25.94
N ALA A 288 16.74 24.40 25.80
CA ALA A 288 17.66 25.40 25.25
C ALA A 288 18.47 24.76 24.11
N ARG A 289 18.47 25.42 22.97
CA ARG A 289 19.25 25.03 21.79
C ARG A 289 20.76 25.17 22.07
N ILE A 290 21.56 24.18 21.71
CA ILE A 290 23.02 24.18 21.92
C ILE A 290 23.77 24.67 20.72
N THR A 291 23.48 25.08 19.69
CA THR A 291 24.14 25.62 18.48
C THR A 291 23.54 25.10 17.19
N ASN A 292 23.99 25.64 16.05
CA ASN A 292 23.57 25.16 14.70
C ASN A 292 24.20 23.80 14.43
N THR A 293 23.47 22.74 14.68
CA THR A 293 24.07 21.41 14.80
C THR A 293 23.79 20.47 13.64
N ASN A 294 22.76 20.71 12.84
CA ASN A 294 22.38 19.81 11.74
C ASN A 294 22.45 18.34 12.18
N VAL A 295 21.77 17.99 13.27
CA VAL A 295 21.80 16.67 13.89
C VAL A 295 20.94 15.70 13.08
N THR A 296 21.48 14.52 12.79
CA THR A 296 20.74 13.41 12.17
C THR A 296 20.26 12.40 13.20
N SER A 297 21.02 12.18 14.26
CA SER A 297 20.63 11.30 15.37
C SER A 297 21.36 11.71 16.63
N ALA A 298 20.78 11.42 17.80
CA ALA A 298 21.40 11.64 19.09
C ALA A 298 21.28 10.41 19.99
N SER A 299 22.09 10.39 21.04
CA SER A 299 21.99 9.41 22.12
C SER A 299 22.36 10.09 23.42
N LEU A 300 21.56 9.79 24.45
CA LEU A 300 21.80 10.34 25.80
C LEU A 300 22.22 9.20 26.72
N GLY A 301 23.33 9.39 27.41
CA GLY A 301 23.75 8.56 28.53
C GLY A 301 23.32 9.18 29.86
N GLY A 302 23.72 8.58 31.02
CA GLY A 302 23.29 9.08 32.32
C GLY A 302 23.73 10.52 32.60
N GLU A 303 24.97 10.88 32.27
CA GLU A 303 25.56 12.23 32.50
C GLU A 303 26.39 12.73 31.31
N PHE A 304 26.23 12.15 30.13
CA PHE A 304 26.84 12.57 28.87
C PHE A 304 25.86 12.44 27.72
N ALA A 305 26.17 13.08 26.62
CA ALA A 305 25.37 13.01 25.40
C ALA A 305 26.25 13.03 24.16
N GLY A 306 25.71 12.54 23.08
CA GLY A 306 26.36 12.59 21.78
C GLY A 306 25.35 12.74 20.66
N TYR A 307 25.80 13.27 19.52
CA TYR A 307 25.02 13.29 18.29
C TYR A 307 25.89 13.03 17.07
N ILE A 308 25.25 12.57 16.02
CA ILE A 308 25.82 12.53 14.68
C ILE A 308 25.25 13.69 13.89
N SER A 309 26.13 14.48 13.28
CA SER A 309 25.75 15.59 12.41
C SER A 309 25.52 15.10 10.97
N TYR A 310 24.86 15.93 10.17
CA TYR A 310 24.56 15.65 8.76
C TYR A 310 25.82 15.33 7.92
N ASP A 311 26.97 15.90 8.28
CA ASP A 311 28.27 15.60 7.66
C ASP A 311 28.95 14.34 8.24
N SER A 312 28.18 13.51 8.94
CA SER A 312 28.60 12.21 9.51
C SER A 312 29.69 12.31 10.57
N ARG A 313 29.81 13.45 11.25
CA ARG A 313 30.72 13.61 12.38
C ARG A 313 30.00 13.26 13.68
N LEU A 314 30.72 12.56 14.54
CA LEU A 314 30.28 12.25 15.89
C LEU A 314 30.79 13.30 16.86
N TYR A 315 29.88 13.84 17.64
CA TYR A 315 30.14 14.76 18.72
C TYR A 315 29.72 14.17 20.06
N CYS A 316 30.48 14.42 21.11
CA CYS A 316 30.16 13.97 22.45
C CYS A 316 30.54 15.05 23.48
N TRP A 317 29.76 15.12 24.56
CA TRP A 317 29.96 16.04 25.67
C TRP A 317 29.33 15.49 26.96
N GLY A 318 29.56 16.17 28.08
CA GLY A 318 29.13 15.77 29.42
C GLY A 318 30.26 15.16 30.22
N ASP A 319 29.94 14.19 31.06
CA ASP A 319 30.95 13.44 31.81
C ASP A 319 31.82 12.62 30.87
N ASN A 320 33.11 12.80 30.98
CA ASN A 320 34.12 12.04 30.25
C ASN A 320 35.25 11.57 31.19
N THR A 321 34.95 11.42 32.47
CA THR A 321 35.92 11.04 33.49
C THR A 321 36.61 9.71 33.15
N TYR A 322 35.87 8.79 32.56
CA TYR A 322 36.35 7.44 32.17
C TYR A 322 36.60 7.33 30.66
N GLY A 323 36.62 8.41 29.91
CA GLY A 323 36.85 8.41 28.47
C GLY A 323 35.63 7.99 27.65
N GLN A 324 34.42 8.10 28.21
CA GLN A 324 33.16 7.71 27.54
C GLN A 324 32.91 8.47 26.23
N CYS A 325 33.45 9.69 26.07
CA CYS A 325 33.42 10.44 24.84
C CYS A 325 34.39 9.91 23.74
N GLY A 326 35.24 8.95 24.02
CA GLY A 326 36.13 8.35 23.03
C GLY A 326 37.14 9.29 22.35
N ASN A 327 37.40 10.47 22.91
CA ASN A 327 38.27 11.48 22.32
C ASN A 327 39.74 11.44 22.80
N GLY A 328 40.12 10.35 23.49
CA GLY A 328 41.46 10.16 24.07
C GLY A 328 41.78 11.07 25.25
N LYS A 329 40.80 11.80 25.75
CA LYS A 329 40.93 12.73 26.88
C LYS A 329 40.00 12.30 28.01
N GLY A 330 40.26 12.73 29.22
CA GLY A 330 39.33 12.58 30.35
C GLY A 330 38.76 13.93 30.79
N GLY A 331 37.91 13.91 31.84
CA GLY A 331 37.30 15.06 32.46
C GLY A 331 36.06 15.61 31.78
N LEU A 332 35.40 16.57 32.43
CA LEU A 332 34.12 17.12 31.99
C LEU A 332 34.22 17.90 30.67
N LYS A 333 33.22 17.77 29.83
CA LYS A 333 33.05 18.47 28.56
C LYS A 333 31.73 19.21 28.54
N SER A 334 31.75 20.51 28.75
CA SER A 334 30.52 21.32 28.77
C SER A 334 30.01 21.76 27.39
N GLN A 335 30.73 21.40 26.32
CA GLN A 335 30.35 21.68 24.92
C GLN A 335 30.64 20.46 24.04
N PRO A 336 29.90 20.26 22.93
CA PRO A 336 30.16 19.21 21.98
C PRO A 336 31.60 19.25 21.43
N GLU A 337 32.36 18.17 21.62
CA GLU A 337 33.67 17.95 21.01
C GLU A 337 33.59 16.83 19.96
N THR A 338 34.31 17.01 18.86
CA THR A 338 34.39 15.93 17.83
C THR A 338 35.12 14.72 18.38
N VAL A 339 34.52 13.57 18.26
CA VAL A 339 35.04 12.31 18.81
C VAL A 339 35.96 11.61 17.82
N ILE A 340 35.65 11.66 16.54
CA ILE A 340 36.32 10.86 15.51
C ILE A 340 37.16 11.76 14.63
N ARG A 341 38.46 11.41 14.53
CA ARG A 341 39.38 11.97 13.55
C ARG A 341 39.23 11.19 12.24
N ASP A 342 39.51 11.88 11.11
CA ASP A 342 39.45 11.34 9.75
C ASP A 342 40.01 9.91 9.65
N GLY A 343 39.22 8.99 9.13
CA GLY A 343 39.61 7.62 8.81
C GLY A 343 38.93 6.48 9.57
N LEU A 344 38.13 6.75 10.62
CA LEU A 344 37.39 5.72 11.38
C LEU A 344 35.91 5.64 11.06
N CYS A 345 35.33 6.66 10.44
CA CYS A 345 33.99 6.58 9.86
C CYS A 345 34.09 6.42 8.36
N LYS A 346 33.52 5.36 7.82
CA LYS A 346 33.08 5.37 6.43
C LYS A 346 32.09 6.52 6.31
N GLN A 347 32.40 7.54 5.51
CA GLN A 347 31.51 8.68 5.29
C GLN A 347 30.13 8.12 4.94
N LEU A 348 29.13 8.40 5.77
CA LEU A 348 27.75 8.04 5.48
C LEU A 348 27.32 8.81 4.25
N VAL A 349 27.21 8.12 3.15
CA VAL A 349 26.69 8.67 1.91
C VAL A 349 25.18 8.56 1.96
N GLN A 350 24.52 9.69 2.12
CA GLN A 350 23.07 9.76 2.11
C GLN A 350 22.52 9.36 0.74
N ALA A 351 21.36 8.73 0.73
CA ALA A 351 20.59 8.58 -0.48
C ALA A 351 20.19 9.97 -1.00
N THR A 352 20.46 10.24 -2.28
CA THR A 352 20.12 11.50 -2.95
C THR A 352 18.95 11.36 -3.90
N SER A 353 18.63 10.14 -4.30
CA SER A 353 17.44 9.83 -5.09
C SER A 353 17.01 8.38 -4.94
N ILE A 354 15.73 8.15 -5.21
CA ILE A 354 15.14 6.82 -5.35
C ILE A 354 14.35 6.77 -6.65
N SER A 355 14.41 5.65 -7.35
CA SER A 355 13.62 5.39 -8.55
C SER A 355 13.05 3.98 -8.54
N LEU A 356 11.96 3.77 -9.28
CA LEU A 356 11.40 2.44 -9.53
C LEU A 356 11.66 2.02 -10.97
N ASP A 357 11.80 0.71 -11.17
CA ASP A 357 11.94 0.09 -12.51
C ASP A 357 10.68 0.27 -13.37
N LYS A 358 9.54 0.60 -12.77
CA LYS A 358 8.24 0.85 -13.43
C LYS A 358 7.49 1.97 -12.72
N THR A 359 6.90 2.87 -13.52
CA THR A 359 6.03 3.95 -13.05
C THR A 359 4.55 3.58 -13.12
N ASP A 360 4.21 2.63 -14.01
CA ASP A 360 2.85 2.16 -14.23
C ASP A 360 2.84 0.66 -14.52
N ILE A 361 1.92 -0.06 -13.92
CA ILE A 361 1.66 -1.47 -14.21
C ILE A 361 0.16 -1.75 -14.27
N THR A 362 -0.22 -2.60 -15.23
CA THR A 362 -1.61 -3.09 -15.33
C THR A 362 -1.64 -4.58 -15.03
N LEU A 363 -2.46 -4.98 -14.08
CA LEU A 363 -2.58 -6.35 -13.60
C LEU A 363 -4.04 -6.83 -13.67
N LYS A 364 -4.20 -8.15 -13.75
CA LYS A 364 -5.51 -8.79 -13.50
C LYS A 364 -5.62 -9.10 -11.99
N PRO A 365 -6.83 -9.19 -11.43
CA PRO A 365 -7.00 -9.64 -10.04
C PRO A 365 -6.26 -10.95 -9.77
N ASN A 366 -5.62 -11.04 -8.61
CA ASN A 366 -4.73 -12.13 -8.15
C ASN A 366 -3.41 -12.28 -8.91
N ALA A 367 -3.11 -11.43 -9.89
CA ALA A 367 -1.79 -11.40 -10.50
C ALA A 367 -0.79 -10.67 -9.59
N THR A 368 0.48 -11.04 -9.70
CA THR A 368 1.59 -10.41 -8.97
C THR A 368 2.57 -9.78 -9.95
N ALA A 369 3.23 -8.73 -9.49
CA ALA A 369 4.34 -8.09 -10.19
C ALA A 369 5.42 -7.72 -9.17
N LYS A 370 6.67 -7.68 -9.61
CA LYS A 370 7.79 -7.20 -8.82
C LYS A 370 8.11 -5.77 -9.23
N LEU A 371 8.22 -4.89 -8.25
CA LEU A 371 8.83 -3.58 -8.38
C LEU A 371 10.22 -3.63 -7.74
N THR A 372 11.17 -2.99 -8.40
CA THR A 372 12.54 -2.85 -7.90
C THR A 372 12.83 -1.38 -7.67
N ALA A 373 13.18 -1.03 -6.44
CA ALA A 373 13.65 0.30 -6.11
C ALA A 373 15.17 0.37 -6.29
N THR A 374 15.63 1.46 -6.89
CA THR A 374 17.06 1.78 -7.01
C THR A 374 17.32 3.06 -6.24
N VAL A 375 18.17 2.98 -5.24
CA VAL A 375 18.60 4.12 -4.41
C VAL A 375 19.97 4.56 -4.89
N ALA A 376 20.13 5.84 -5.15
CA ALA A 376 21.40 6.43 -5.55
C ALA A 376 21.90 7.42 -4.49
N PRO A 377 23.24 7.62 -4.40
CA PRO A 377 24.28 6.97 -5.20
C PRO A 377 24.50 5.50 -4.80
N ASP A 378 25.17 4.72 -5.64
CA ASP A 378 25.42 3.29 -5.40
C ASP A 378 26.17 2.98 -4.11
N ASN A 379 26.92 3.93 -3.61
CA ASN A 379 27.61 3.85 -2.33
C ASN A 379 26.83 4.46 -1.15
N ALA A 380 25.51 4.74 -1.34
CA ALA A 380 24.65 5.17 -0.23
C ALA A 380 24.72 4.16 0.93
N SER A 381 24.90 4.68 2.13
CA SER A 381 25.16 3.85 3.32
C SER A 381 23.93 3.11 3.79
N ASN A 382 22.75 3.70 3.62
CA ASN A 382 21.45 3.04 3.82
C ASN A 382 20.67 3.05 2.50
N LYS A 383 20.28 1.86 2.02
CA LYS A 383 19.47 1.66 0.82
C LYS A 383 18.14 1.01 1.13
N ASP A 384 17.79 0.90 2.39
CA ASP A 384 16.55 0.31 2.83
C ASP A 384 15.36 1.12 2.33
N VAL A 385 14.34 0.41 1.91
CA VAL A 385 13.15 0.98 1.30
C VAL A 385 11.92 0.40 1.97
N THR A 386 11.10 1.26 2.52
CA THR A 386 9.76 0.90 3.00
C THR A 386 8.76 1.00 1.85
N TRP A 387 7.77 0.11 1.85
CA TRP A 387 6.76 0.02 0.81
C TRP A 387 5.37 0.22 1.38
N SER A 388 4.56 1.02 0.71
CA SER A 388 3.17 1.25 1.08
C SER A 388 2.25 1.27 -0.14
N SER A 389 0.96 1.04 0.08
CA SER A 389 -0.08 1.13 -0.92
C SER A 389 -1.13 2.14 -0.49
N SER A 390 -1.54 3.03 -1.41
CA SER A 390 -2.61 4.00 -1.15
C SER A 390 -4.00 3.34 -0.99
N ASP A 391 -4.17 2.10 -1.48
CA ASP A 391 -5.41 1.33 -1.34
C ASP A 391 -5.12 -0.18 -1.37
N THR A 392 -5.01 -0.78 -0.19
CA THR A 392 -4.74 -2.21 -0.02
C THR A 392 -5.90 -3.10 -0.48
N SER A 393 -7.12 -2.56 -0.62
CA SER A 393 -8.25 -3.28 -1.20
C SER A 393 -8.12 -3.48 -2.71
N VAL A 394 -7.32 -2.65 -3.40
CA VAL A 394 -7.02 -2.72 -4.84
C VAL A 394 -5.73 -3.47 -5.09
N ALA A 395 -4.64 -3.08 -4.42
CA ALA A 395 -3.35 -3.73 -4.55
C ALA A 395 -2.56 -3.68 -3.22
N THR A 396 -1.93 -4.77 -2.84
CA THR A 396 -1.02 -4.84 -1.69
C THR A 396 0.42 -4.93 -2.16
N VAL A 397 1.35 -4.52 -1.31
CA VAL A 397 2.79 -4.65 -1.56
C VAL A 397 3.48 -5.25 -0.33
N THR A 398 4.48 -6.09 -0.53
CA THR A 398 5.32 -6.62 0.54
C THR A 398 6.54 -5.71 0.77
N ASN A 399 7.20 -5.88 1.91
CA ASN A 399 8.47 -5.20 2.24
C ASN A 399 9.59 -5.45 1.21
N THR A 400 9.46 -6.44 0.35
CA THR A 400 10.40 -6.72 -0.75
C THR A 400 9.96 -6.13 -2.09
N GLY A 401 8.89 -5.34 -2.16
CA GLY A 401 8.38 -4.73 -3.41
C GLY A 401 7.56 -5.69 -4.30
N SER A 402 7.07 -6.81 -3.76
CA SER A 402 6.17 -7.69 -4.52
C SER A 402 4.73 -7.18 -4.41
N VAL A 403 4.19 -6.71 -5.52
CA VAL A 403 2.82 -6.20 -5.63
C VAL A 403 1.86 -7.34 -5.94
N LYS A 404 0.74 -7.43 -5.23
CA LYS A 404 -0.36 -8.36 -5.52
C LYS A 404 -1.64 -7.57 -5.80
N ALA A 405 -2.20 -7.76 -6.98
CA ALA A 405 -3.49 -7.21 -7.36
C ALA A 405 -4.65 -7.94 -6.64
N VAL A 406 -5.54 -7.19 -6.01
CA VAL A 406 -6.66 -7.73 -5.22
C VAL A 406 -7.98 -7.54 -5.95
N LYS A 407 -8.37 -6.31 -6.23
CA LYS A 407 -9.68 -5.93 -6.80
C LYS A 407 -9.48 -4.88 -7.88
N ASN A 408 -10.42 -4.83 -8.84
CA ASN A 408 -10.43 -3.80 -9.87
C ASN A 408 -10.42 -2.38 -9.29
N GLY A 409 -9.54 -1.54 -9.79
CA GLY A 409 -9.33 -0.18 -9.34
C GLY A 409 -7.95 0.33 -9.68
N SER A 410 -7.55 1.44 -9.08
CA SER A 410 -6.19 2.01 -9.19
C SER A 410 -5.66 2.26 -7.78
N ALA A 411 -4.42 1.89 -7.54
CA ALA A 411 -3.70 2.18 -6.30
C ALA A 411 -2.29 2.68 -6.63
N VAL A 412 -1.73 3.54 -5.81
CA VAL A 412 -0.35 4.00 -5.93
C VAL A 412 0.50 3.22 -4.93
N ILE A 413 1.51 2.53 -5.41
CA ILE A 413 2.54 1.91 -4.58
C ILE A 413 3.68 2.90 -4.43
N THR A 414 4.03 3.19 -3.20
CA THR A 414 5.10 4.12 -2.85
C THR A 414 6.25 3.35 -2.21
N ALA A 415 7.44 3.57 -2.71
CA ALA A 415 8.70 3.19 -2.10
C ALA A 415 9.30 4.42 -1.43
N LYS A 416 9.69 4.33 -0.16
CA LYS A 416 10.23 5.45 0.62
C LYS A 416 11.54 5.03 1.28
N THR A 417 12.58 5.84 1.13
CA THR A 417 13.84 5.69 1.87
C THR A 417 13.72 6.23 3.29
N ASP A 418 14.61 5.84 4.16
CA ASP A 418 14.71 6.30 5.53
C ASP A 418 14.81 7.84 5.67
N ASN A 419 15.56 8.49 4.77
CA ASN A 419 15.66 9.95 4.71
C ASN A 419 14.51 10.65 3.94
N GLY A 420 13.39 9.95 3.71
CA GLY A 420 12.14 10.52 3.23
C GLY A 420 11.97 10.66 1.72
N LEU A 421 12.95 10.25 0.89
CA LEU A 421 12.80 10.26 -0.57
C LEU A 421 11.77 9.23 -1.02
N THR A 422 10.95 9.56 -1.99
CA THR A 422 9.89 8.67 -2.47
C THR A 422 9.93 8.44 -3.97
N ALA A 423 9.53 7.24 -4.40
CA ALA A 423 9.24 6.92 -5.78
C ALA A 423 7.93 6.13 -5.86
N GLN A 424 7.15 6.35 -6.90
CA GLN A 424 5.79 5.84 -7.00
C GLN A 424 5.56 5.05 -8.27
N CYS A 425 4.68 4.04 -8.17
CA CYS A 425 4.18 3.27 -9.30
C CYS A 425 2.66 3.18 -9.23
N THR A 426 1.97 3.58 -10.30
CA THR A 426 0.52 3.41 -10.41
C THR A 426 0.18 1.98 -10.81
N VAL A 427 -0.57 1.30 -9.98
CA VAL A 427 -1.06 -0.06 -10.22
C VAL A 427 -2.53 0.00 -10.63
N THR A 428 -2.79 -0.31 -11.89
CA THR A 428 -4.16 -0.42 -12.40
C THR A 428 -4.58 -1.88 -12.45
N VAL A 429 -5.57 -2.25 -11.67
CA VAL A 429 -6.12 -3.61 -11.68
C VAL A 429 -7.37 -3.65 -12.53
N THR A 430 -7.33 -4.46 -13.60
CA THR A 430 -8.44 -4.54 -14.57
C THR A 430 -8.82 -5.98 -14.87
N THR A 431 -10.12 -6.20 -15.01
CA THR A 431 -10.66 -7.46 -15.50
C THR A 431 -11.25 -7.21 -16.89
N PRO A 432 -10.57 -7.61 -17.97
CA PRO A 432 -11.08 -7.42 -19.33
C PRO A 432 -12.23 -8.40 -19.61
N ILE A 433 -13.03 -8.10 -20.63
CA ILE A 433 -14.06 -9.02 -21.13
C ILE A 433 -13.37 -10.32 -21.59
N SER A 434 -13.73 -11.44 -20.97
CA SER A 434 -13.22 -12.77 -21.37
C SER A 434 -14.06 -13.41 -22.47
N SER A 435 -15.37 -13.15 -22.46
CA SER A 435 -16.32 -13.58 -23.47
C SER A 435 -17.61 -12.77 -23.39
N PHE A 436 -18.39 -12.79 -24.45
CA PHE A 436 -19.75 -12.27 -24.44
C PHE A 436 -20.63 -13.01 -25.45
N SER A 437 -21.92 -12.99 -25.25
CA SER A 437 -22.91 -13.47 -26.18
C SER A 437 -23.85 -12.35 -26.60
N VAL A 438 -24.40 -12.42 -27.81
CA VAL A 438 -25.30 -11.40 -28.33
C VAL A 438 -26.63 -12.04 -28.74
N LYS A 439 -27.69 -11.24 -28.72
CA LYS A 439 -28.99 -11.60 -29.30
C LYS A 439 -29.39 -10.50 -30.29
N PRO A 440 -29.77 -10.88 -31.53
CA PRO A 440 -29.85 -12.24 -32.06
C PRO A 440 -28.47 -12.91 -32.21
N ALA A 441 -28.39 -14.25 -32.08
CA ALA A 441 -27.11 -14.95 -31.98
C ALA A 441 -26.38 -15.18 -33.32
N LYS A 442 -27.09 -15.27 -34.42
CA LYS A 442 -26.54 -15.64 -35.75
C LYS A 442 -27.09 -14.77 -36.88
N THR A 443 -28.39 -14.88 -37.14
CA THR A 443 -29.04 -14.23 -38.30
C THR A 443 -30.30 -13.52 -37.86
N LYS A 444 -30.52 -12.33 -38.39
CA LYS A 444 -31.75 -11.57 -38.27
C LYS A 444 -32.22 -11.17 -39.66
N THR A 445 -33.46 -11.51 -40.00
CA THR A 445 -34.10 -11.07 -41.23
C THR A 445 -35.07 -9.94 -40.91
N MET A 446 -35.03 -8.86 -41.66
CA MET A 446 -35.83 -7.66 -41.45
C MET A 446 -36.37 -7.14 -42.80
N ASP A 447 -37.33 -6.27 -42.72
CA ASP A 447 -37.80 -5.48 -43.86
C ASP A 447 -37.02 -4.12 -43.86
N ILE A 448 -37.00 -3.42 -44.94
CA ILE A 448 -36.44 -2.05 -45.08
C ILE A 448 -37.05 -1.14 -43.99
N ASP A 449 -36.30 -0.20 -43.47
CA ASP A 449 -36.61 0.70 -42.35
C ASP A 449 -36.88 0.00 -41.01
N GLY A 450 -36.80 -1.35 -40.98
CA GLY A 450 -36.89 -2.08 -39.74
C GLY A 450 -35.70 -1.87 -38.85
N THR A 451 -35.91 -1.85 -37.53
CA THR A 451 -34.87 -1.73 -36.52
C THR A 451 -34.87 -2.87 -35.50
N PHE A 452 -33.73 -3.12 -34.90
CA PHE A 452 -33.60 -3.90 -33.67
C PHE A 452 -32.33 -3.52 -32.93
N THR A 453 -32.36 -3.66 -31.61
CA THR A 453 -31.17 -3.42 -30.77
C THR A 453 -30.51 -4.73 -30.39
N ILE A 454 -29.20 -4.81 -30.52
CA ILE A 454 -28.37 -5.92 -30.10
C ILE A 454 -28.29 -5.93 -28.57
N THR A 455 -28.70 -7.00 -27.94
CA THR A 455 -28.49 -7.19 -26.50
C THR A 455 -27.32 -8.12 -26.26
N ALA A 456 -26.45 -7.75 -25.30
CA ALA A 456 -25.26 -8.53 -24.98
C ALA A 456 -25.26 -8.99 -23.52
N LYS A 457 -24.78 -10.22 -23.28
CA LYS A 457 -24.45 -10.72 -21.94
C LYS A 457 -22.95 -10.93 -21.86
N ILE A 458 -22.30 -10.13 -21.00
CA ILE A 458 -20.86 -10.01 -20.89
C ILE A 458 -20.36 -10.82 -19.69
N TYR A 459 -19.19 -11.44 -19.84
CA TYR A 459 -18.49 -12.22 -18.82
C TYR A 459 -17.01 -11.84 -18.74
N PRO A 460 -16.43 -11.77 -17.52
CA PRO A 460 -17.11 -11.89 -16.24
C PRO A 460 -17.98 -10.66 -15.94
N ALA A 461 -18.97 -10.79 -15.06
CA ALA A 461 -19.91 -9.70 -14.75
C ALA A 461 -19.23 -8.48 -14.08
N ASN A 462 -18.08 -8.71 -13.44
CA ASN A 462 -17.25 -7.71 -12.75
C ASN A 462 -16.13 -7.10 -13.63
N CYS A 463 -16.20 -7.23 -14.96
CA CYS A 463 -15.23 -6.54 -15.81
C CYS A 463 -15.38 -5.01 -15.68
N ASN A 464 -14.25 -4.29 -15.77
CA ASN A 464 -14.17 -2.84 -15.59
C ASN A 464 -14.83 -2.09 -16.74
N ASP A 465 -14.46 -2.45 -17.96
CA ASP A 465 -14.99 -1.84 -19.18
C ASP A 465 -15.88 -2.85 -19.89
N LYS A 466 -17.17 -2.53 -19.95
CA LYS A 466 -18.21 -3.34 -20.63
C LYS A 466 -18.53 -2.81 -22.01
N THR A 467 -17.79 -1.84 -22.51
CA THR A 467 -18.03 -1.21 -23.79
C THR A 467 -17.87 -2.19 -24.92
N LEU A 468 -18.88 -2.23 -25.79
CA LEU A 468 -18.87 -2.95 -27.05
C LEU A 468 -18.84 -1.94 -28.19
N LEU A 469 -18.06 -2.24 -29.19
CA LEU A 469 -17.97 -1.48 -30.44
C LEU A 469 -18.71 -2.24 -31.52
N TYR A 470 -19.41 -1.51 -32.38
CA TYR A 470 -20.23 -2.09 -33.44
C TYR A 470 -19.75 -1.58 -34.80
N SER A 471 -19.79 -2.44 -35.81
CA SER A 471 -19.50 -2.07 -37.19
C SER A 471 -20.35 -2.90 -38.16
N SER A 472 -20.69 -2.31 -39.29
CA SER A 472 -21.35 -2.98 -40.42
C SER A 472 -20.34 -3.29 -41.52
N SER A 473 -20.47 -4.43 -42.18
CA SER A 473 -19.67 -4.75 -43.36
C SER A 473 -20.21 -4.13 -44.63
N ASN A 474 -21.44 -3.61 -44.58
CA ASN A 474 -22.09 -2.90 -45.69
C ASN A 474 -23.17 -1.97 -45.12
N GLU A 475 -22.88 -0.70 -45.05
CA GLU A 475 -23.77 0.33 -44.50
C GLU A 475 -24.91 0.69 -45.45
N ASP A 476 -24.76 0.42 -46.75
CA ASP A 476 -25.84 0.60 -47.72
C ASP A 476 -27.00 -0.39 -47.48
N VAL A 477 -26.71 -1.54 -46.87
CA VAL A 477 -27.69 -2.55 -46.53
C VAL A 477 -28.21 -2.42 -45.10
N ALA A 478 -27.31 -2.22 -44.15
CA ALA A 478 -27.69 -2.06 -42.75
C ALA A 478 -26.64 -1.24 -42.01
N VAL A 479 -27.06 -0.21 -41.29
CA VAL A 479 -26.23 0.60 -40.38
C VAL A 479 -26.39 0.12 -38.93
N VAL A 480 -25.40 0.40 -38.12
CA VAL A 480 -25.49 0.15 -36.67
C VAL A 480 -24.94 1.36 -35.92
N ASP A 481 -25.65 1.81 -34.90
CA ASP A 481 -25.24 2.92 -34.06
C ASP A 481 -24.35 2.45 -32.87
N GLU A 482 -23.84 3.40 -32.11
CA GLU A 482 -22.99 3.17 -30.94
C GLU A 482 -23.71 2.42 -29.80
N ASN A 483 -25.04 2.40 -29.78
CA ASN A 483 -25.87 1.72 -28.82
C ASN A 483 -26.23 0.29 -29.26
N GLY A 484 -25.76 -0.12 -30.46
CA GLY A 484 -26.03 -1.43 -31.04
C GLY A 484 -27.41 -1.52 -31.67
N THR A 485 -28.05 -0.40 -32.02
CA THR A 485 -29.30 -0.40 -32.79
C THR A 485 -28.98 -0.50 -34.26
N VAL A 486 -29.49 -1.56 -34.87
CA VAL A 486 -29.32 -1.87 -36.28
C VAL A 486 -30.56 -1.40 -37.06
N THR A 487 -30.35 -0.61 -38.12
CA THR A 487 -31.39 -0.14 -39.03
C THR A 487 -31.14 -0.72 -40.42
N ALA A 488 -32.17 -1.29 -41.00
CA ALA A 488 -32.15 -1.80 -42.38
C ALA A 488 -32.34 -0.63 -43.39
N VAL A 489 -31.41 -0.49 -44.32
CA VAL A 489 -31.39 0.59 -45.31
C VAL A 489 -31.89 0.11 -46.67
N SER A 490 -31.29 -0.92 -47.23
CA SER A 490 -31.64 -1.48 -48.52
C SER A 490 -31.64 -3.02 -48.51
N ALA A 491 -32.24 -3.65 -49.52
CA ALA A 491 -32.28 -5.10 -49.60
C ALA A 491 -30.89 -5.68 -49.84
N GLY A 492 -30.56 -6.72 -49.08
CA GLY A 492 -29.22 -7.31 -49.16
C GLY A 492 -28.83 -8.11 -47.91
N THR A 493 -27.53 -8.26 -47.76
CA THR A 493 -26.95 -8.91 -46.57
C THR A 493 -25.76 -8.07 -46.05
N ALA A 494 -25.82 -7.73 -44.79
CA ALA A 494 -24.70 -7.12 -44.05
C ALA A 494 -24.30 -7.99 -42.86
N LYS A 495 -23.02 -7.95 -42.47
CA LYS A 495 -22.53 -8.58 -41.25
C LYS A 495 -22.28 -7.48 -40.22
N ILE A 496 -23.02 -7.49 -39.13
CA ILE A 496 -22.75 -6.60 -38.00
C ILE A 496 -21.77 -7.31 -37.07
N THR A 497 -20.61 -6.68 -36.88
CA THR A 497 -19.56 -7.18 -35.98
C THR A 497 -19.62 -6.41 -34.68
N VAL A 498 -19.67 -7.15 -33.57
CA VAL A 498 -19.62 -6.64 -32.20
C VAL A 498 -18.27 -7.01 -31.63
N THR A 499 -17.51 -6.02 -31.14
CA THR A 499 -16.15 -6.19 -30.62
C THR A 499 -16.06 -5.66 -29.20
N ALA A 500 -15.46 -6.42 -28.29
CA ALA A 500 -15.22 -5.95 -26.93
C ALA A 500 -14.07 -4.92 -26.93
N LYS A 501 -14.31 -3.68 -26.46
CA LYS A 501 -13.29 -2.61 -26.44
C LYS A 501 -12.08 -3.02 -25.57
N SER A 502 -12.32 -3.56 -24.38
CA SER A 502 -11.25 -4.01 -23.45
C SER A 502 -10.53 -5.29 -23.88
N ASN A 503 -11.02 -5.99 -24.93
CA ASN A 503 -10.40 -7.19 -25.47
C ASN A 503 -10.79 -7.40 -26.94
N PRO A 504 -10.15 -6.69 -27.88
CA PRO A 504 -10.54 -6.71 -29.31
C PRO A 504 -10.50 -8.08 -29.98
N ALA A 505 -9.79 -9.05 -29.41
CA ALA A 505 -9.80 -10.43 -29.89
C ALA A 505 -11.16 -11.14 -29.67
N LYS A 506 -12.04 -10.56 -28.85
CA LYS A 506 -13.38 -11.08 -28.61
C LYS A 506 -14.39 -10.35 -29.48
N THR A 507 -14.89 -11.07 -30.49
CA THR A 507 -15.87 -10.57 -31.44
C THR A 507 -17.07 -11.52 -31.56
N ARG A 508 -18.20 -10.98 -32.01
CA ARG A 508 -19.39 -11.73 -32.43
C ARG A 508 -19.95 -11.09 -33.69
N THR A 509 -20.44 -11.92 -34.60
CA THR A 509 -21.02 -11.45 -35.87
C THR A 509 -22.46 -11.89 -35.99
N ILE A 510 -23.31 -10.95 -36.40
CA ILE A 510 -24.72 -11.16 -36.71
C ILE A 510 -24.90 -10.91 -38.19
N THR A 511 -25.44 -11.87 -38.92
CA THR A 511 -25.82 -11.66 -40.33
C THR A 511 -27.21 -11.04 -40.38
N VAL A 512 -27.28 -9.83 -40.92
CA VAL A 512 -28.55 -9.12 -41.17
C VAL A 512 -28.93 -9.36 -42.62
N LYS A 513 -30.15 -9.85 -42.84
CA LYS A 513 -30.73 -10.04 -44.17
C LYS A 513 -31.92 -9.11 -44.32
N VAL A 514 -31.81 -8.16 -45.20
CA VAL A 514 -32.88 -7.19 -45.49
C VAL A 514 -33.62 -7.61 -46.74
N ARG A 515 -34.91 -7.77 -46.61
CA ARG A 515 -35.80 -8.15 -47.71
C ARG A 515 -36.12 -6.96 -48.59
N PRO A 516 -36.30 -7.15 -49.88
CA PRO A 516 -36.82 -6.09 -50.71
C PRO A 516 -38.27 -5.70 -50.33
N ALA A 517 -38.71 -4.53 -50.77
CA ALA A 517 -40.06 -4.06 -50.52
C ALA A 517 -41.13 -5.06 -51.02
N LYS A 518 -42.21 -5.08 -50.28
CA LYS A 518 -43.33 -5.97 -50.60
C LYS A 518 -44.11 -5.45 -51.83
N PRO A 519 -44.36 -6.29 -52.88
CA PRO A 519 -45.10 -5.84 -54.06
C PRO A 519 -46.54 -5.41 -53.74
N VAL A 520 -47.05 -4.43 -54.47
CA VAL A 520 -48.45 -4.03 -54.43
C VAL A 520 -49.10 -4.40 -55.75
N ILE A 521 -50.10 -5.31 -55.71
CA ILE A 521 -50.89 -5.68 -56.90
C ILE A 521 -51.86 -4.55 -57.15
N THR A 522 -51.72 -3.88 -58.29
CA THR A 522 -52.48 -2.71 -58.73
C THR A 522 -53.67 -3.08 -59.61
N TYR A 523 -53.46 -4.06 -60.47
CA TYR A 523 -54.52 -4.55 -61.33
C TYR A 523 -54.68 -6.05 -61.23
N ARG A 524 -55.95 -6.53 -61.35
CA ARG A 524 -56.33 -7.96 -61.36
C ARG A 524 -57.67 -8.18 -62.02
N LYS A 525 -57.69 -9.01 -63.00
CA LYS A 525 -58.92 -9.30 -63.74
C LYS A 525 -58.97 -10.78 -64.25
N ALA A 526 -60.12 -11.40 -64.18
CA ALA A 526 -60.37 -12.65 -64.90
C ALA A 526 -60.83 -12.33 -66.34
N THR A 527 -60.09 -12.80 -67.32
CA THR A 527 -60.35 -12.66 -68.75
C THR A 527 -60.66 -14.05 -69.34
N THR A 528 -60.99 -14.10 -70.67
CA THR A 528 -61.13 -15.35 -71.39
C THR A 528 -59.84 -16.14 -71.56
N ASP A 529 -58.70 -15.39 -71.54
CA ASP A 529 -57.34 -15.92 -71.75
C ASP A 529 -56.67 -16.35 -70.47
N GLY A 530 -57.26 -16.02 -69.28
CA GLY A 530 -56.71 -16.35 -67.98
C GLY A 530 -56.98 -15.30 -66.92
N ILE A 531 -56.25 -15.37 -65.85
CA ILE A 531 -56.26 -14.38 -64.77
C ILE A 531 -55.03 -13.45 -64.89
N VAL A 532 -55.26 -12.15 -65.12
CA VAL A 532 -54.27 -11.14 -65.29
C VAL A 532 -54.00 -10.50 -63.94
N LEU A 533 -52.71 -10.31 -63.59
CA LEU A 533 -52.20 -9.57 -62.42
C LEU A 533 -51.14 -8.56 -62.89
N GLU A 534 -51.21 -7.33 -62.39
CA GLU A 534 -50.17 -6.30 -62.54
C GLU A 534 -49.82 -5.81 -61.14
N TRP A 535 -48.57 -5.40 -60.97
CA TRP A 535 -48.07 -4.87 -59.69
C TRP A 535 -47.01 -3.82 -59.92
N ASP A 536 -46.80 -2.97 -58.91
CA ASP A 536 -45.80 -1.91 -58.92
C ASP A 536 -44.38 -2.43 -58.69
N LEU A 537 -43.39 -1.70 -59.18
CA LEU A 537 -42.00 -1.92 -58.81
C LEU A 537 -41.87 -1.93 -57.29
N SER A 538 -41.02 -2.82 -56.82
CA SER A 538 -40.65 -2.87 -55.40
C SER A 538 -39.20 -2.43 -55.21
N ASP A 539 -38.96 -1.50 -54.31
CA ASP A 539 -37.62 -1.04 -54.01
C ASP A 539 -36.64 -2.17 -53.76
N TYR A 540 -35.51 -2.12 -54.40
CA TYR A 540 -34.41 -3.08 -54.30
C TYR A 540 -34.76 -4.52 -54.70
N ALA A 541 -35.69 -4.72 -55.61
CA ALA A 541 -36.02 -6.04 -56.13
C ALA A 541 -35.28 -6.37 -57.43
N ASP A 542 -34.64 -7.55 -57.51
CA ASP A 542 -34.07 -8.09 -58.75
C ASP A 542 -35.12 -8.78 -59.61
N GLY A 543 -36.28 -9.09 -59.03
CA GLY A 543 -37.36 -9.78 -59.71
C GLY A 543 -38.49 -10.21 -58.79
N TYR A 544 -39.48 -10.83 -59.42
CA TYR A 544 -40.75 -11.18 -58.78
C TYR A 544 -41.11 -12.63 -59.01
N GLN A 545 -41.81 -13.24 -58.05
CA GLN A 545 -42.35 -14.56 -58.16
C GLN A 545 -43.84 -14.54 -57.86
N VAL A 546 -44.66 -15.01 -58.80
CA VAL A 546 -46.10 -15.10 -58.68
C VAL A 546 -46.52 -16.45 -58.12
N TYR A 547 -47.42 -16.41 -57.16
CA TYR A 547 -47.90 -17.61 -56.46
C TYR A 547 -49.41 -17.72 -56.57
N ARG A 548 -49.88 -18.96 -56.76
CA ARG A 548 -51.30 -19.38 -56.75
C ARG A 548 -51.59 -20.39 -55.66
N ARG A 549 -52.69 -20.24 -54.96
CA ARG A 549 -53.25 -21.20 -54.01
C ARG A 549 -54.66 -21.62 -54.46
N ASN A 550 -55.08 -22.85 -54.15
CA ASN A 550 -56.43 -23.36 -54.36
C ASN A 550 -57.34 -23.08 -53.13
N SER A 551 -56.81 -22.58 -52.04
CA SER A 551 -57.55 -22.26 -50.81
C SER A 551 -57.06 -20.98 -50.16
N ALA A 552 -57.85 -20.37 -49.30
CA ALA A 552 -57.49 -19.12 -48.58
C ALA A 552 -56.28 -19.30 -47.68
N LYS A 553 -55.99 -20.47 -47.13
CA LYS A 553 -54.89 -20.82 -46.27
C LYS A 553 -53.93 -21.80 -46.93
N GLY A 554 -52.70 -21.88 -46.53
CA GLY A 554 -51.71 -22.82 -47.02
C GLY A 554 -50.61 -22.19 -47.90
N LYS A 555 -49.67 -23.03 -48.34
CA LYS A 555 -48.50 -22.60 -49.16
C LYS A 555 -48.93 -22.47 -50.64
N GLY A 556 -48.57 -21.39 -51.32
CA GLY A 556 -48.80 -21.19 -52.74
C GLY A 556 -47.82 -21.99 -53.58
N LYS A 557 -48.29 -22.45 -54.77
CA LYS A 557 -47.44 -22.98 -55.84
C LYS A 557 -46.88 -21.75 -56.62
N SER A 558 -45.60 -21.73 -56.84
CA SER A 558 -44.98 -20.76 -57.74
C SER A 558 -45.39 -21.04 -59.16
N LEU A 559 -45.80 -20.01 -59.89
CA LEU A 559 -46.23 -20.10 -61.30
C LEU A 559 -45.12 -19.62 -62.24
N THR A 560 -44.51 -18.50 -61.94
CA THR A 560 -43.50 -17.92 -62.78
C THR A 560 -42.54 -17.07 -61.97
N ASP A 561 -41.41 -16.74 -62.58
CA ASP A 561 -40.36 -15.86 -62.09
C ASP A 561 -40.21 -14.74 -63.15
N ILE A 562 -40.34 -13.51 -62.76
CA ILE A 562 -40.23 -12.32 -63.63
C ILE A 562 -39.06 -11.50 -63.16
N VAL A 563 -38.10 -11.31 -64.02
CA VAL A 563 -36.94 -10.45 -63.80
C VAL A 563 -37.13 -9.25 -64.73
N SER A 564 -37.57 -8.13 -64.19
CA SER A 564 -37.72 -6.88 -64.88
C SER A 564 -37.61 -5.72 -63.88
N ASP A 565 -36.99 -4.64 -64.28
CA ASP A 565 -36.96 -3.34 -63.70
C ASP A 565 -37.83 -2.30 -64.42
N ASP A 566 -38.51 -2.76 -65.50
CA ASP A 566 -39.51 -1.98 -66.24
C ASP A 566 -40.90 -2.17 -65.60
N PRO A 567 -41.57 -1.11 -65.16
CA PRO A 567 -42.93 -1.18 -64.63
C PRO A 567 -43.95 -1.79 -65.59
N ASP A 568 -43.77 -1.59 -66.90
CA ASP A 568 -44.68 -2.07 -67.90
C ASP A 568 -44.60 -3.61 -68.11
N ASP A 569 -43.50 -4.20 -67.73
CA ASP A 569 -43.29 -5.66 -67.78
C ASP A 569 -43.79 -6.40 -66.53
N LEU A 570 -44.25 -5.68 -65.53
CA LEU A 570 -44.68 -6.27 -64.25
C LEU A 570 -46.13 -6.79 -64.33
N THR A 571 -46.37 -7.61 -65.31
CA THR A 571 -47.66 -8.26 -65.55
C THR A 571 -47.50 -9.78 -65.68
N PHE A 572 -48.55 -10.51 -65.35
CA PHE A 572 -48.62 -11.96 -65.52
C PHE A 572 -50.02 -12.41 -65.78
N THR A 573 -50.19 -13.25 -66.80
CA THR A 573 -51.48 -13.92 -67.16
C THR A 573 -51.40 -15.43 -66.83
N ASP A 574 -52.22 -15.88 -65.89
CA ASP A 574 -52.33 -17.30 -65.57
C ASP A 574 -53.37 -17.97 -66.54
N SER A 575 -52.89 -18.42 -67.66
CA SER A 575 -53.71 -19.17 -68.67
C SER A 575 -54.03 -20.59 -68.21
N THR A 576 -53.46 -21.09 -67.10
CA THR A 576 -53.73 -22.43 -66.55
C THR A 576 -54.88 -22.42 -65.56
N ALA A 577 -55.50 -21.26 -65.32
CA ALA A 577 -56.67 -21.16 -64.45
C ALA A 577 -57.92 -21.81 -65.03
N VAL A 578 -58.49 -22.78 -64.36
CA VAL A 578 -59.67 -23.54 -64.84
C VAL A 578 -60.94 -22.72 -64.64
N LYS A 579 -61.67 -22.51 -65.67
CA LYS A 579 -62.97 -21.79 -65.70
C LYS A 579 -63.87 -22.20 -64.55
N GLY A 580 -64.43 -21.22 -63.86
CA GLY A 580 -65.34 -21.43 -62.73
C GLY A 580 -64.67 -21.71 -61.37
N LYS A 581 -63.42 -22.10 -61.35
CA LYS A 581 -62.66 -22.30 -60.10
C LYS A 581 -62.22 -21.04 -59.49
N VAL A 582 -62.06 -21.03 -58.15
CA VAL A 582 -61.59 -19.91 -57.37
C VAL A 582 -60.16 -20.16 -56.96
N TYR A 583 -59.33 -19.16 -57.19
CA TYR A 583 -57.91 -19.16 -56.85
C TYR A 583 -57.53 -17.94 -55.98
N TYR A 584 -56.37 -18.05 -55.26
CA TYR A 584 -55.84 -17.01 -54.41
C TYR A 584 -54.43 -16.67 -54.88
N TYR A 585 -54.20 -15.47 -55.32
CA TYR A 585 -52.93 -15.01 -55.87
C TYR A 585 -52.21 -14.03 -54.93
N TYR A 586 -50.90 -14.15 -54.94
CA TYR A 586 -49.99 -13.16 -54.33
C TYR A 586 -48.66 -13.16 -55.07
N VAL A 587 -47.96 -12.03 -54.98
CA VAL A 587 -46.62 -11.83 -55.55
C VAL A 587 -45.63 -11.59 -54.42
N LYS A 588 -44.41 -12.04 -54.63
CA LYS A 588 -43.25 -11.67 -53.79
C LYS A 588 -42.15 -11.14 -54.67
N SER A 589 -41.54 -10.03 -54.28
CA SER A 589 -40.27 -9.59 -54.83
C SER A 589 -39.12 -10.39 -54.20
N TYR A 590 -37.98 -10.42 -54.85
CA TYR A 590 -36.76 -11.01 -54.27
C TYR A 590 -35.52 -10.21 -54.70
N VAL A 591 -34.45 -10.32 -53.85
CA VAL A 591 -33.09 -9.92 -54.18
C VAL A 591 -32.23 -11.21 -54.19
N THR A 592 -31.28 -11.31 -55.11
CA THR A 592 -30.38 -12.45 -55.25
C THR A 592 -29.05 -12.15 -54.55
N ILE A 593 -28.73 -12.93 -53.53
CA ILE A 593 -27.49 -12.79 -52.72
C ILE A 593 -26.76 -14.13 -52.77
N ASP A 594 -25.52 -14.14 -53.23
CA ASP A 594 -24.71 -15.37 -53.40
C ASP A 594 -25.45 -16.51 -54.12
N GLY A 595 -26.18 -16.13 -55.21
CA GLY A 595 -26.98 -17.09 -56.00
C GLY A 595 -28.26 -17.60 -55.32
N LYS A 596 -28.65 -17.07 -54.18
CA LYS A 596 -29.87 -17.43 -53.45
C LYS A 596 -30.85 -16.28 -53.36
N LYS A 597 -32.12 -16.56 -53.63
CA LYS A 597 -33.18 -15.54 -53.56
C LYS A 597 -33.59 -15.30 -52.10
N LEU A 598 -33.56 -14.06 -51.67
CA LEU A 598 -34.16 -13.55 -50.44
C LEU A 598 -35.49 -12.89 -50.76
N TYR A 599 -36.57 -13.48 -50.37
CA TYR A 599 -37.92 -13.01 -50.72
C TYR A 599 -38.48 -12.00 -49.73
N SER A 600 -39.25 -11.05 -50.26
CA SER A 600 -40.09 -10.16 -49.46
C SER A 600 -41.22 -10.89 -48.74
N LYS A 601 -41.94 -10.18 -47.89
CA LYS A 601 -43.27 -10.63 -47.48
C LYS A 601 -44.17 -10.71 -48.73
N ALA A 602 -45.21 -11.55 -48.66
CA ALA A 602 -46.19 -11.64 -49.75
C ALA A 602 -46.98 -10.34 -49.87
N SER A 603 -47.33 -9.96 -51.10
CA SER A 603 -48.35 -8.95 -51.37
C SER A 603 -49.67 -9.30 -50.68
N LYS A 604 -50.66 -8.43 -50.72
CA LYS A 604 -52.04 -8.77 -50.37
C LYS A 604 -52.50 -9.96 -51.22
N ILE A 605 -53.19 -10.91 -50.61
CA ILE A 605 -53.72 -12.09 -51.28
C ILE A 605 -55.07 -11.77 -51.85
N TYR A 606 -55.24 -12.01 -53.10
CA TYR A 606 -56.49 -11.73 -53.80
C TYR A 606 -57.18 -13.02 -54.23
N LYS A 607 -58.49 -13.07 -53.94
CA LYS A 607 -59.37 -14.18 -54.33
C LYS A 607 -60.00 -13.83 -55.69
N ILE A 608 -59.79 -14.66 -56.72
CA ILE A 608 -60.29 -14.42 -58.09
C ILE A 608 -60.90 -15.70 -58.58
N LYS A 609 -62.13 -15.58 -59.22
CA LYS A 609 -62.80 -16.70 -59.87
C LYS A 609 -62.51 -16.64 -61.37
N ALA A 610 -61.95 -17.69 -61.94
CA ALA A 610 -61.64 -17.78 -63.36
C ALA A 610 -62.94 -17.72 -64.22
N LYS A 611 -62.88 -16.95 -65.32
CA LYS A 611 -64.00 -16.82 -66.27
C LYS A 611 -64.08 -17.98 -67.25
#